data_41ff22af24d3aac05e152aa5fee7f601
#
_entry.id   41ff22af24d3aac05e152aa5fee7f601
#
_cell.length_a   1.000
_cell.length_b   1.000
_cell.length_c   1.000
_cell.angle_alpha   90.00
_cell.angle_beta   90.00
_cell.angle_gamma   90.00
#
_symmetry.space_group_name_H-M   'P 1'
#
loop_
_entity.id
_entity.type
_entity.pdbx_description
1 polymer ?
#
loop_
_entity_poly.entity_id
_entity_poly.type
_entity_poly.pdbx_seq_one_letter_code
_entity_poly.pdbx_strand_id
1 'polypeptide(L)'
;MLTVAFDGTNYSGWQIQPNKETIEGVLNRELSRLLNEEIKVVGASRTDSGVHAEGAVCVFDTESKIPGDKFSYAINQTLPEDIRIRNSKEVDITFHPRRVNSRKTYRYRIRHDEFPNPLDARYSYHVYTKLDIEAMRRACEFIKGKHDFKSFCSVHTDVDPTVRTVYDVHIDVTPDKKLLQMSGLMKSAGESGAMRSGGESAAGRIRPEIIDIYVTGNGFLYNMVRIIAGTLIEVGQGKIKPEEIPAIIEACDREKAGPTAPAKGLTLIGYRMM
;
A
#
# COMPACT_ATOMS: atom_id res chain seq x y z
N MET A 1 -12.60 -10.25 15.71
CA MET A 1 -11.80 -9.38 14.83
C MET A 1 -10.52 -10.09 14.43
N LEU A 2 -10.18 -10.07 13.15
CA LEU A 2 -8.96 -10.64 12.59
C LEU A 2 -8.05 -9.54 12.02
N THR A 3 -6.74 -9.72 12.14
CA THR A 3 -5.73 -8.98 11.41
C THR A 3 -5.14 -9.90 10.35
N VAL A 4 -5.30 -9.54 9.07
CA VAL A 4 -5.04 -10.38 7.92
C VAL A 4 -3.85 -9.82 7.14
N ALA A 5 -2.86 -10.67 6.86
CA ALA A 5 -1.80 -10.41 5.89
C ALA A 5 -2.03 -11.25 4.63
N PHE A 6 -1.78 -10.69 3.46
CA PHE A 6 -1.92 -11.43 2.20
C PHE A 6 -1.04 -10.88 1.07
N ASP A 7 -0.59 -11.80 0.22
CA ASP A 7 -0.10 -11.50 -1.12
C ASP A 7 -1.30 -11.39 -2.07
N GLY A 8 -1.59 -10.20 -2.56
CA GLY A 8 -2.75 -9.93 -3.41
C GLY A 8 -2.57 -10.33 -4.87
N THR A 9 -1.40 -10.87 -5.27
CA THR A 9 -1.03 -11.12 -6.68
C THR A 9 -2.08 -11.95 -7.42
N ASN A 10 -2.61 -12.99 -6.77
CA ASN A 10 -3.56 -13.94 -7.36
C ASN A 10 -5.03 -13.57 -7.11
N TYR A 11 -5.31 -12.42 -6.50
CA TYR A 11 -6.64 -12.06 -6.05
C TYR A 11 -7.18 -10.82 -6.77
N SER A 12 -8.48 -10.86 -7.05
CA SER A 12 -9.21 -9.71 -7.62
C SER A 12 -9.60 -8.67 -6.55
N GLY A 13 -8.69 -8.44 -5.59
CA GLY A 13 -8.85 -7.54 -4.47
C GLY A 13 -9.55 -8.16 -3.27
N TRP A 14 -9.97 -7.30 -2.35
CA TRP A 14 -10.62 -7.72 -1.11
C TRP A 14 -12.05 -8.22 -1.35
N GLN A 15 -12.90 -7.38 -1.96
CA GLN A 15 -14.34 -7.58 -1.98
C GLN A 15 -14.77 -8.70 -2.94
N ILE A 16 -15.72 -9.53 -2.53
CA ILE A 16 -16.36 -10.56 -3.36
C ILE A 16 -16.85 -9.97 -4.67
N GLN A 17 -16.52 -10.66 -5.77
CA GLN A 17 -16.95 -10.37 -7.13
C GLN A 17 -17.38 -11.68 -7.81
N PRO A 18 -18.40 -11.66 -8.70
CA PRO A 18 -18.81 -12.84 -9.42
C PRO A 18 -17.65 -13.47 -10.23
N ASN A 19 -17.49 -14.76 -10.10
CA ASN A 19 -16.48 -15.56 -10.84
C ASN A 19 -15.02 -15.09 -10.65
N LYS A 20 -14.72 -14.48 -9.50
CA LYS A 20 -13.37 -14.01 -9.14
C LYS A 20 -12.97 -14.56 -7.78
N GLU A 21 -11.69 -14.98 -7.67
CA GLU A 21 -11.10 -15.29 -6.37
C GLU A 21 -10.72 -13.96 -5.66
N THR A 22 -11.18 -13.81 -4.43
CA THR A 22 -11.02 -12.58 -3.63
C THR A 22 -10.66 -12.94 -2.19
N ILE A 23 -10.00 -12.04 -1.47
CA ILE A 23 -9.61 -12.29 -0.07
C ILE A 23 -10.82 -12.54 0.83
N GLU A 24 -11.88 -11.72 0.72
CA GLU A 24 -13.13 -11.89 1.45
C GLU A 24 -13.82 -13.22 1.13
N GLY A 25 -13.79 -13.65 -0.13
CA GLY A 25 -14.36 -14.93 -0.56
C GLY A 25 -13.64 -16.12 0.06
N VAL A 26 -12.31 -16.11 0.07
CA VAL A 26 -11.50 -17.16 0.72
C VAL A 26 -11.76 -17.18 2.23
N LEU A 27 -11.74 -16.02 2.89
CA LEU A 27 -11.99 -15.97 4.34
C LEU A 27 -13.38 -16.49 4.70
N ASN A 28 -14.42 -16.10 3.97
CA ASN A 28 -15.78 -16.60 4.20
C ASN A 28 -15.83 -18.12 4.05
N ARG A 29 -15.27 -18.65 2.96
CA ARG A 29 -15.27 -20.08 2.68
C ARG A 29 -14.56 -20.89 3.77
N GLU A 30 -13.34 -20.50 4.11
CA GLU A 30 -12.54 -21.26 5.06
C GLU A 30 -13.03 -21.11 6.51
N LEU A 31 -13.54 -19.93 6.92
CA LEU A 31 -14.18 -19.74 8.21
C LEU A 31 -15.48 -20.54 8.30
N SER A 32 -16.32 -20.50 7.26
CA SER A 32 -17.58 -21.27 7.27
C SER A 32 -17.32 -22.77 7.36
N ARG A 33 -16.30 -23.26 6.65
CA ARG A 33 -15.87 -24.67 6.72
C ARG A 33 -15.35 -25.05 8.10
N LEU A 34 -14.50 -24.19 8.71
CA LEU A 34 -13.90 -24.46 10.01
C LEU A 34 -14.96 -24.51 11.11
N LEU A 35 -15.95 -23.61 11.05
CA LEU A 35 -16.93 -23.41 12.12
C LEU A 35 -18.24 -24.16 11.89
N ASN A 36 -18.44 -24.71 10.69
CA ASN A 36 -19.72 -25.27 10.24
C ASN A 36 -20.89 -24.30 10.38
N GLU A 37 -20.63 -23.02 10.12
CA GLU A 37 -21.57 -21.90 10.16
C GLU A 37 -21.46 -21.11 8.86
N GLU A 38 -22.53 -20.39 8.44
CA GLU A 38 -22.44 -19.43 7.34
C GLU A 38 -21.76 -18.15 7.82
N ILE A 39 -20.47 -17.98 7.54
CA ILE A 39 -19.69 -16.81 7.95
C ILE A 39 -19.57 -15.80 6.81
N LYS A 40 -19.81 -14.53 7.16
CA LYS A 40 -19.58 -13.37 6.29
C LYS A 40 -18.69 -12.36 7.01
N VAL A 41 -17.46 -12.21 6.53
CA VAL A 41 -16.55 -11.22 7.11
C VAL A 41 -16.90 -9.80 6.64
N VAL A 42 -16.71 -8.83 7.51
CA VAL A 42 -16.85 -7.40 7.20
C VAL A 42 -15.47 -6.75 7.28
N GLY A 43 -14.88 -6.43 6.16
CA GLY A 43 -13.57 -5.77 6.09
C GLY A 43 -13.63 -4.28 6.42
N ALA A 44 -12.60 -3.76 7.09
CA ALA A 44 -12.45 -2.33 7.40
C ALA A 44 -12.12 -1.48 6.17
N SER A 45 -11.43 -2.04 5.19
CA SER A 45 -11.10 -1.43 3.89
C SER A 45 -11.22 -2.44 2.79
N ARG A 46 -11.39 -1.91 1.58
CA ARG A 46 -11.20 -2.65 0.34
C ARG A 46 -9.80 -2.39 -0.16
N THR A 47 -9.15 -3.40 -0.72
CA THR A 47 -7.93 -3.29 -1.52
C THR A 47 -8.25 -3.65 -2.95
N ASP A 48 -7.56 -3.02 -3.90
CA ASP A 48 -7.73 -3.28 -5.33
C ASP A 48 -7.09 -4.63 -5.72
N SER A 49 -7.40 -5.12 -6.91
CA SER A 49 -6.77 -6.31 -7.50
C SER A 49 -5.25 -6.16 -7.52
N GLY A 50 -4.53 -7.18 -7.04
CA GLY A 50 -3.07 -7.22 -7.00
C GLY A 50 -2.42 -6.40 -5.88
N VAL A 51 -3.20 -5.76 -4.99
CA VAL A 51 -2.71 -5.01 -3.83
C VAL A 51 -2.52 -5.94 -2.65
N HIS A 52 -1.40 -5.80 -1.92
CA HIS A 52 -1.04 -6.61 -0.76
C HIS A 52 -1.49 -6.00 0.55
N ALA A 53 -1.44 -6.78 1.63
CA ALA A 53 -1.61 -6.27 2.99
C ALA A 53 -0.73 -7.01 4.00
N GLU A 54 -0.20 -6.28 4.97
CA GLU A 54 0.44 -6.81 6.17
C GLU A 54 -0.51 -6.81 7.38
N GLY A 55 -1.53 -5.93 7.36
CA GLY A 55 -2.42 -5.71 8.49
C GLY A 55 -3.83 -5.25 8.11
N ALA A 56 -4.51 -5.92 7.16
CA ALA A 56 -5.92 -5.69 6.90
C ALA A 56 -6.77 -6.16 8.08
N VAL A 57 -7.85 -5.45 8.39
CA VAL A 57 -8.74 -5.75 9.51
C VAL A 57 -10.10 -6.17 9.01
N CYS A 58 -10.65 -7.26 9.58
CA CYS A 58 -12.04 -7.65 9.39
C CYS A 58 -12.64 -8.20 10.69
N VAL A 59 -13.97 -8.27 10.72
CA VAL A 59 -14.76 -8.90 11.78
C VAL A 59 -15.74 -9.88 11.20
N PHE A 60 -16.19 -10.81 12.00
CA PHE A 60 -17.32 -11.69 11.73
C PHE A 60 -17.95 -12.09 13.06
N ASP A 61 -19.20 -12.53 13.00
CA ASP A 61 -19.96 -13.04 14.13
C ASP A 61 -19.95 -14.57 14.07
N THR A 62 -19.92 -15.24 15.23
CA THR A 62 -19.95 -16.70 15.35
C THR A 62 -20.44 -17.11 16.73
N GLU A 63 -21.09 -18.27 16.81
CA GLU A 63 -21.47 -18.95 18.07
C GLU A 63 -20.43 -19.95 18.54
N SER A 64 -19.30 -20.06 17.82
CA SER A 64 -18.22 -20.99 18.15
C SER A 64 -17.63 -20.73 19.54
N LYS A 65 -17.30 -21.83 20.22
CA LYS A 65 -16.61 -21.80 21.52
C LYS A 65 -15.10 -21.61 21.44
N ILE A 66 -14.54 -21.45 20.25
CA ILE A 66 -13.11 -21.17 20.07
C ILE A 66 -12.82 -19.80 20.72
N PRO A 67 -11.87 -19.70 21.66
CA PRO A 67 -11.48 -18.41 22.24
C PRO A 67 -11.02 -17.42 21.17
N GLY A 68 -11.38 -16.13 21.29
CA GLY A 68 -11.10 -15.10 20.30
C GLY A 68 -9.62 -15.02 19.88
N ASP A 69 -8.68 -15.23 20.82
CA ASP A 69 -7.24 -15.24 20.56
C ASP A 69 -6.72 -16.52 19.86
N LYS A 70 -7.53 -17.57 19.77
CA LYS A 70 -7.19 -18.86 19.16
C LYS A 70 -7.64 -19.01 17.71
N PHE A 71 -8.51 -18.14 17.22
CA PHE A 71 -8.97 -18.22 15.84
C PHE A 71 -7.83 -18.14 14.82
N SER A 72 -6.80 -17.30 15.06
CA SER A 72 -5.63 -17.21 14.18
C SER A 72 -4.91 -18.55 14.02
N TYR A 73 -4.79 -19.34 15.07
CA TYR A 73 -4.15 -20.67 15.02
C TYR A 73 -5.02 -21.68 14.26
N ALA A 74 -6.32 -21.67 14.52
CA ALA A 74 -7.24 -22.62 13.91
C ALA A 74 -7.36 -22.40 12.38
N ILE A 75 -7.67 -21.17 11.97
CA ILE A 75 -7.94 -20.87 10.57
C ILE A 75 -6.67 -20.94 9.69
N ASN A 76 -5.50 -20.60 10.22
CA ASN A 76 -4.24 -20.65 9.46
C ASN A 76 -3.84 -22.07 9.03
N GLN A 77 -4.48 -23.12 9.56
CA GLN A 77 -4.26 -24.50 9.13
C GLN A 77 -4.94 -24.82 7.79
N THR A 78 -5.97 -24.07 7.43
CA THR A 78 -6.76 -24.30 6.22
C THR A 78 -6.58 -23.22 5.14
N LEU A 79 -6.09 -22.04 5.53
CA LEU A 79 -5.84 -20.94 4.61
C LEU A 79 -4.71 -21.26 3.62
N PRO A 80 -4.83 -20.81 2.35
CA PRO A 80 -3.75 -20.90 1.37
C PRO A 80 -2.51 -20.12 1.85
N GLU A 81 -1.33 -20.45 1.32
CA GLU A 81 -0.04 -19.91 1.79
C GLU A 81 0.07 -18.38 1.67
N ASP A 82 -0.64 -17.79 0.74
CA ASP A 82 -0.64 -16.36 0.45
C ASP A 82 -1.64 -15.55 1.30
N ILE A 83 -2.40 -16.18 2.23
CA ILE A 83 -3.24 -15.51 3.23
C ILE A 83 -2.90 -16.04 4.62
N ARG A 84 -2.67 -15.13 5.59
CA ARG A 84 -2.39 -15.49 6.99
C ARG A 84 -3.08 -14.54 7.95
N ILE A 85 -3.69 -15.10 8.98
CA ILE A 85 -4.20 -14.35 10.12
C ILE A 85 -3.04 -14.13 11.10
N ARG A 86 -2.65 -12.87 11.27
CA ARG A 86 -1.54 -12.46 12.12
C ARG A 86 -1.95 -12.35 13.59
N ASN A 87 -3.20 -11.98 13.80
CA ASN A 87 -3.79 -11.82 15.12
C ASN A 87 -5.31 -11.99 15.06
N SER A 88 -5.88 -12.52 16.15
CA SER A 88 -7.33 -12.62 16.35
C SER A 88 -7.69 -12.23 17.77
N LYS A 89 -8.82 -11.57 17.94
CA LYS A 89 -9.36 -11.23 19.26
C LYS A 89 -10.87 -11.03 19.21
N GLU A 90 -11.50 -11.23 20.34
CA GLU A 90 -12.89 -10.85 20.54
C GLU A 90 -13.03 -9.33 20.60
N VAL A 91 -14.14 -8.82 20.11
CA VAL A 91 -14.51 -7.40 20.16
C VAL A 91 -16.01 -7.32 20.50
N ASP A 92 -16.45 -6.16 20.98
CA ASP A 92 -17.85 -5.93 21.27
C ASP A 92 -18.73 -6.22 20.05
N ILE A 93 -19.91 -6.82 20.25
CA ILE A 93 -20.86 -7.18 19.17
C ILE A 93 -21.32 -5.97 18.36
N THR A 94 -21.28 -4.79 18.94
CA THR A 94 -21.62 -3.53 18.27
C THR A 94 -20.47 -2.94 17.45
N PHE A 95 -19.26 -3.55 17.58
CA PHE A 95 -18.07 -3.07 16.89
C PHE A 95 -18.21 -3.21 15.37
N HIS A 96 -18.10 -2.09 14.66
CA HIS A 96 -18.13 -2.10 13.20
C HIS A 96 -16.84 -1.46 12.62
N PRO A 97 -16.01 -2.21 11.87
CA PRO A 97 -14.65 -1.80 11.53
C PRO A 97 -14.57 -0.57 10.59
N ARG A 98 -15.68 -0.21 9.91
CA ARG A 98 -15.78 0.98 9.04
C ARG A 98 -16.31 2.22 9.77
N ARG A 99 -16.90 2.05 10.98
CA ARG A 99 -17.48 3.15 11.75
C ARG A 99 -16.53 3.69 12.82
N VAL A 100 -15.46 2.96 13.09
CA VAL A 100 -14.43 3.37 14.06
C VAL A 100 -13.53 4.43 13.46
N ASN A 101 -13.24 5.48 14.25
CA ASN A 101 -12.22 6.44 13.87
C ASN A 101 -10.87 5.73 13.78
N SER A 102 -10.28 5.73 12.61
CA SER A 102 -9.05 4.98 12.35
C SER A 102 -8.13 5.70 11.39
N ARG A 103 -6.84 5.46 11.54
CA ARG A 103 -5.82 5.85 10.56
C ARG A 103 -5.36 4.60 9.82
N LYS A 104 -5.26 4.70 8.51
CA LYS A 104 -4.81 3.65 7.61
C LYS A 104 -3.49 4.07 7.00
N THR A 105 -2.50 3.20 7.04
CA THR A 105 -1.18 3.47 6.44
C THR A 105 -0.95 2.50 5.30
N TYR A 106 -0.66 3.04 4.13
CA TYR A 106 -0.21 2.30 2.96
C TYR A 106 1.26 2.62 2.70
N ARG A 107 1.99 1.63 2.17
CA ARG A 107 3.33 1.78 1.63
C ARG A 107 3.28 1.46 0.14
N TYR A 108 3.81 2.35 -0.69
CA TYR A 108 4.08 2.07 -2.09
C TYR A 108 5.58 1.90 -2.29
N ARG A 109 6.01 0.70 -2.71
CA ARG A 109 7.42 0.35 -2.87
C ARG A 109 7.87 0.47 -4.32
N ILE A 110 8.97 1.19 -4.51
CA ILE A 110 9.68 1.33 -5.78
C ILE A 110 11.03 0.63 -5.64
N ARG A 111 11.34 -0.25 -6.59
CA ARG A 111 12.70 -0.72 -6.87
C ARG A 111 13.33 0.26 -7.84
N HIS A 112 14.21 1.12 -7.37
CA HIS A 112 14.98 2.05 -8.19
C HIS A 112 16.32 1.42 -8.51
N ASP A 113 16.46 0.92 -9.74
CA ASP A 113 17.62 0.14 -10.18
C ASP A 113 17.70 0.17 -11.71
N GLU A 114 18.88 -0.12 -12.26
CA GLU A 114 19.10 -0.28 -13.71
C GLU A 114 18.28 -1.46 -14.27
N PHE A 115 18.21 -2.58 -13.53
CA PHE A 115 17.50 -3.79 -13.92
C PHE A 115 16.46 -4.21 -12.86
N PRO A 116 15.32 -4.83 -13.29
CA PRO A 116 14.34 -5.35 -12.35
C PRO A 116 14.92 -6.55 -11.57
N ASN A 117 14.61 -6.63 -10.28
CA ASN A 117 14.97 -7.79 -9.47
C ASN A 117 13.81 -8.79 -9.42
N PRO A 118 13.97 -10.04 -9.93
CA PRO A 118 12.90 -11.03 -9.94
C PRO A 118 12.45 -11.48 -8.55
N LEU A 119 13.30 -11.33 -7.50
CA LEU A 119 12.97 -11.75 -6.14
C LEU A 119 11.98 -10.82 -5.43
N ASP A 120 11.87 -9.57 -5.86
CA ASP A 120 10.91 -8.60 -5.31
C ASP A 120 9.93 -8.02 -6.34
N ALA A 121 9.97 -8.54 -7.57
CA ALA A 121 9.16 -8.07 -8.69
C ALA A 121 7.64 -8.12 -8.44
N ARG A 122 7.17 -8.97 -7.50
CA ARG A 122 5.77 -9.06 -7.07
C ARG A 122 5.39 -7.99 -6.05
N TYR A 123 6.37 -7.40 -5.35
CA TYR A 123 6.14 -6.52 -4.20
C TYR A 123 6.72 -5.12 -4.40
N SER A 124 7.15 -4.79 -5.62
CA SER A 124 7.70 -3.49 -5.97
C SER A 124 7.40 -3.09 -7.40
N TYR A 125 7.41 -1.80 -7.66
CA TYR A 125 7.39 -1.24 -9.01
C TYR A 125 8.81 -0.83 -9.41
N HIS A 126 9.34 -1.45 -10.47
CA HIS A 126 10.66 -1.12 -10.99
C HIS A 126 10.64 0.19 -11.77
N VAL A 127 11.52 1.12 -11.39
CA VAL A 127 11.76 2.40 -12.06
C VAL A 127 13.27 2.51 -12.34
N TYR A 128 13.62 2.60 -13.62
CA TYR A 128 15.00 2.68 -14.09
C TYR A 128 15.43 4.09 -14.48
N THR A 129 14.51 5.05 -14.44
CA THR A 129 14.80 6.45 -14.73
C THR A 129 15.26 7.17 -13.47
N LYS A 130 16.12 8.20 -13.64
CA LYS A 130 16.55 9.04 -12.53
C LYS A 130 15.34 9.65 -11.80
N LEU A 131 15.41 9.65 -10.46
CA LEU A 131 14.40 10.24 -9.58
C LEU A 131 15.05 11.31 -8.68
N ASP A 132 14.50 12.52 -8.70
CA ASP A 132 14.81 13.56 -7.72
C ASP A 132 13.98 13.34 -6.45
N ILE A 133 14.58 12.65 -5.47
CA ILE A 133 13.91 12.32 -4.21
C ILE A 133 13.56 13.58 -3.41
N GLU A 134 14.37 14.63 -3.48
CA GLU A 134 14.09 15.87 -2.75
C GLU A 134 12.90 16.62 -3.36
N ALA A 135 12.77 16.62 -4.68
CA ALA A 135 11.56 17.13 -5.36
C ALA A 135 10.31 16.33 -4.95
N MET A 136 10.42 14.99 -4.92
CA MET A 136 9.32 14.12 -4.44
C MET A 136 8.94 14.43 -2.99
N ARG A 137 9.92 14.62 -2.09
CA ARG A 137 9.68 14.98 -0.68
C ARG A 137 8.99 16.34 -0.54
N ARG A 138 9.40 17.35 -1.32
CA ARG A 138 8.71 18.64 -1.34
C ARG A 138 7.24 18.48 -1.79
N ALA A 139 6.99 17.67 -2.81
CA ALA A 139 5.63 17.38 -3.28
C ALA A 139 4.76 16.71 -2.22
N CYS A 140 5.32 15.83 -1.38
CA CYS A 140 4.60 15.19 -0.28
C CYS A 140 3.98 16.20 0.69
N GLU A 141 4.63 17.34 0.95
CA GLU A 141 4.13 18.35 1.89
C GLU A 141 2.82 18.97 1.42
N PHE A 142 2.62 19.13 0.12
CA PHE A 142 1.38 19.68 -0.45
C PHE A 142 0.20 18.69 -0.45
N ILE A 143 0.48 17.38 -0.33
CA ILE A 143 -0.56 16.35 -0.28
C ILE A 143 -1.15 16.20 1.13
N LYS A 144 -0.39 16.58 2.17
CA LYS A 144 -0.84 16.53 3.56
C LYS A 144 -1.99 17.52 3.79
N GLY A 145 -2.95 17.11 4.59
CA GLY A 145 -4.08 17.96 4.93
C GLY A 145 -5.43 17.38 4.53
N LYS A 146 -6.47 18.22 4.66
CA LYS A 146 -7.83 17.91 4.25
C LYS A 146 -8.10 18.57 2.91
N HIS A 147 -8.24 17.77 1.86
CA HIS A 147 -8.45 18.22 0.48
C HIS A 147 -9.56 17.43 -0.20
N ASP A 148 -10.08 17.98 -1.29
CA ASP A 148 -10.83 17.21 -2.28
C ASP A 148 -9.84 16.45 -3.17
N PHE A 149 -9.77 15.13 -3.00
CA PHE A 149 -8.86 14.26 -3.76
C PHE A 149 -9.48 13.72 -5.05
N LYS A 150 -10.43 14.43 -5.66
CA LYS A 150 -11.08 14.00 -6.90
C LYS A 150 -10.06 13.79 -8.04
N SER A 151 -9.03 14.63 -8.17
CA SER A 151 -7.92 14.43 -9.13
C SER A 151 -7.14 13.14 -8.89
N PHE A 152 -7.10 12.64 -7.66
CA PHE A 152 -6.42 11.41 -7.25
C PHE A 152 -7.38 10.23 -7.12
N CYS A 153 -8.51 10.25 -7.79
CA CYS A 153 -9.50 9.19 -7.78
C CYS A 153 -9.77 8.68 -9.19
N SER A 154 -9.98 7.37 -9.35
CA SER A 154 -10.43 6.84 -10.64
C SER A 154 -11.81 7.37 -11.02
N VAL A 155 -12.01 7.64 -12.30
CA VAL A 155 -13.20 8.33 -12.87
C VAL A 155 -14.53 7.61 -12.54
N HIS A 156 -14.49 6.29 -12.33
CA HIS A 156 -15.66 5.49 -11.99
C HIS A 156 -15.83 5.32 -10.47
N THR A 157 -15.97 6.42 -9.76
CA THR A 157 -16.28 6.37 -8.31
C THR A 157 -17.67 6.93 -8.07
N ASP A 158 -18.52 6.15 -7.39
CA ASP A 158 -19.83 6.60 -6.88
C ASP A 158 -19.72 7.23 -5.48
N VAL A 159 -18.46 7.47 -5.02
CA VAL A 159 -18.21 7.98 -3.67
C VAL A 159 -18.24 9.51 -3.67
N ASP A 160 -19.26 10.07 -3.04
CA ASP A 160 -19.36 11.47 -2.70
C ASP A 160 -19.57 11.60 -1.16
N PRO A 161 -18.85 12.48 -0.44
CA PRO A 161 -17.82 13.41 -0.91
C PRO A 161 -16.45 12.76 -1.17
N THR A 162 -15.67 13.35 -2.09
CA THR A 162 -14.28 12.95 -2.42
C THR A 162 -13.24 13.55 -1.46
N VAL A 163 -13.68 14.31 -0.48
CA VAL A 163 -12.84 14.95 0.54
C VAL A 163 -12.27 13.89 1.48
N ARG A 164 -10.94 13.88 1.65
CA ARG A 164 -10.22 13.02 2.59
C ARG A 164 -9.22 13.83 3.40
N THR A 165 -8.79 13.27 4.53
CA THR A 165 -7.67 13.83 5.31
C THR A 165 -6.49 12.90 5.23
N VAL A 166 -5.41 13.39 4.64
CA VAL A 166 -4.10 12.74 4.62
C VAL A 166 -3.29 13.33 5.77
N TYR A 167 -2.99 12.50 6.77
CA TYR A 167 -2.29 12.93 7.97
C TYR A 167 -0.78 13.00 7.78
N ASP A 168 -0.26 12.12 6.93
CA ASP A 168 1.16 12.07 6.64
C ASP A 168 1.44 11.46 5.27
N VAL A 169 2.45 12.00 4.60
CA VAL A 169 3.11 11.42 3.43
C VAL A 169 4.60 11.63 3.59
N HIS A 170 5.37 10.54 3.54
CA HIS A 170 6.83 10.63 3.60
C HIS A 170 7.49 9.56 2.73
N ILE A 171 8.78 9.76 2.45
CA ILE A 171 9.56 8.89 1.59
C ILE A 171 10.81 8.44 2.33
N ASP A 172 10.96 7.12 2.48
CA ASP A 172 12.14 6.46 2.97
C ASP A 172 12.94 5.89 1.79
N VAL A 173 14.25 6.07 1.83
CA VAL A 173 15.16 5.52 0.83
C VAL A 173 16.16 4.62 1.53
N THR A 174 16.21 3.37 1.09
CA THR A 174 17.11 2.35 1.62
C THR A 174 18.04 1.83 0.51
N PRO A 175 19.36 2.10 0.56
CA PRO A 175 20.30 1.54 -0.40
C PRO A 175 20.31 0.01 -0.34
N ASP A 176 20.30 -0.63 -1.51
CA ASP A 176 20.48 -2.09 -1.59
C ASP A 176 21.96 -2.45 -1.46
N LYS A 177 22.40 -2.64 -0.21
CA LYS A 177 23.82 -2.91 0.11
C LYS A 177 24.37 -4.15 -0.60
N LYS A 178 23.55 -5.19 -0.81
CA LYS A 178 23.98 -6.44 -1.48
C LYS A 178 24.30 -6.18 -2.96
N LEU A 179 23.38 -5.51 -3.66
CA LEU A 179 23.56 -5.17 -5.07
C LEU A 179 24.68 -4.14 -5.25
N LEU A 180 24.82 -3.18 -4.34
CA LEU A 180 25.94 -2.24 -4.34
C LEU A 180 27.29 -2.92 -4.21
N GLN A 181 27.42 -3.93 -3.35
CA GLN A 181 28.64 -4.74 -3.22
C GLN A 181 28.91 -5.57 -4.47
N MET A 182 27.91 -6.26 -5.00
CA MET A 182 28.04 -7.11 -6.19
C MET A 182 28.37 -6.30 -7.46
N SER A 183 27.85 -5.09 -7.58
CA SER A 183 28.10 -4.20 -8.73
C SER A 183 29.43 -3.43 -8.65
N GLY A 184 30.19 -3.57 -7.56
CA GLY A 184 31.42 -2.80 -7.33
C GLY A 184 31.19 -1.30 -7.08
N LEU A 185 29.93 -0.90 -6.85
CA LEU A 185 29.54 0.49 -6.59
C LEU A 185 29.74 0.93 -5.13
N MET A 186 30.04 -0.01 -4.22
CA MET A 186 30.51 0.32 -2.87
C MET A 186 32.02 0.59 -2.92
N LYS A 187 32.43 1.79 -2.56
CA LYS A 187 33.82 2.06 -2.22
C LYS A 187 34.18 1.33 -0.91
N SER A 188 35.38 0.78 -0.83
CA SER A 188 35.95 0.21 0.40
C SER A 188 35.86 1.24 1.52
N ALA A 189 35.52 0.80 2.74
CA ALA A 189 35.35 1.64 3.94
C ALA A 189 36.60 2.54 4.14
N GLY A 190 36.47 3.84 3.88
CA GLY A 190 37.54 4.83 4.00
C GLY A 190 37.20 6.22 3.47
N GLU A 191 36.20 6.36 2.58
CA GLU A 191 35.82 7.68 2.08
C GLU A 191 34.45 8.11 2.61
N SER A 192 34.48 9.00 3.60
CA SER A 192 33.32 9.67 4.17
C SER A 192 32.80 10.74 3.20
N GLY A 193 31.94 10.33 2.29
CA GLY A 193 31.14 11.25 1.48
C GLY A 193 29.66 11.01 1.77
N ALA A 194 28.92 12.05 2.16
CA ALA A 194 27.47 11.97 2.35
C ALA A 194 26.82 11.39 1.09
N MET A 195 26.18 10.21 1.21
CA MET A 195 25.44 9.58 0.14
C MET A 195 24.15 10.41 -0.11
N ARG A 196 24.06 11.06 -1.27
CA ARG A 196 22.79 11.64 -1.74
C ARG A 196 21.93 10.51 -2.31
N SER A 197 20.72 10.32 -1.78
CA SER A 197 19.72 9.38 -2.26
C SER A 197 19.22 9.80 -3.65
N GLY A 198 18.87 8.82 -4.52
CA GLY A 198 18.34 9.07 -5.85
C GLY A 198 19.38 9.52 -6.89
N GLY A 199 20.67 9.49 -6.54
CA GLY A 199 21.77 9.97 -7.38
C GLY A 199 22.38 8.92 -8.31
N GLU A 200 23.09 9.41 -9.33
CA GLU A 200 23.95 8.60 -10.19
C GLU A 200 25.26 8.22 -9.47
N SER A 201 25.80 7.05 -9.78
CA SER A 201 27.17 6.71 -9.42
C SER A 201 28.15 7.55 -10.25
N ALA A 202 29.43 7.59 -9.85
CA ALA A 202 30.49 8.24 -10.62
C ALA A 202 30.62 7.76 -12.09
N ALA A 203 29.99 6.62 -12.44
CA ALA A 203 29.90 6.06 -13.78
C ALA A 203 28.57 6.35 -14.50
N GLY A 204 27.71 7.24 -13.96
CA GLY A 204 26.41 7.57 -14.55
C GLY A 204 25.31 6.50 -14.35
N ARG A 205 25.59 5.46 -13.55
CA ARG A 205 24.64 4.37 -13.27
C ARG A 205 23.72 4.71 -12.11
N ILE A 206 22.47 4.22 -12.18
CA ILE A 206 21.52 4.30 -11.09
C ILE A 206 22.03 3.42 -9.93
N ARG A 207 22.02 3.97 -8.71
CA ARG A 207 22.34 3.19 -7.51
C ARG A 207 21.14 2.35 -7.13
N PRO A 208 21.31 1.03 -6.89
CA PRO A 208 20.21 0.18 -6.45
C PRO A 208 19.68 0.61 -5.09
N GLU A 209 18.40 1.02 -5.06
CA GLU A 209 17.72 1.52 -3.87
C GLU A 209 16.29 1.01 -3.80
N ILE A 210 15.79 0.86 -2.58
CA ILE A 210 14.36 0.74 -2.30
C ILE A 210 13.85 2.12 -1.86
N ILE A 211 12.82 2.59 -2.54
CA ILE A 211 12.13 3.83 -2.20
C ILE A 211 10.73 3.45 -1.75
N ASP A 212 10.42 3.68 -0.48
CA ASP A 212 9.11 3.43 0.12
C ASP A 212 8.39 4.76 0.34
N ILE A 213 7.24 4.93 -0.32
CA ILE A 213 6.33 6.06 -0.12
C ILE A 213 5.24 5.62 0.85
N TYR A 214 5.17 6.23 2.02
CA TYR A 214 4.13 5.99 3.00
C TYR A 214 3.05 7.05 2.92
N VAL A 215 1.79 6.62 2.97
CA VAL A 215 0.63 7.52 2.99
C VAL A 215 -0.31 7.09 4.11
N THR A 216 -0.56 8.00 5.06
CA THR A 216 -1.44 7.77 6.20
C THR A 216 -2.64 8.71 6.14
N GLY A 217 -3.86 8.17 6.18
CA GLY A 217 -5.09 8.96 6.09
C GLY A 217 -6.27 8.34 6.85
N ASN A 218 -7.37 9.10 6.95
CA ASN A 218 -8.63 8.61 7.53
C ASN A 218 -9.38 7.61 6.62
N GLY A 219 -9.07 7.64 5.34
CA GLY A 219 -9.63 6.80 4.29
C GLY A 219 -9.11 7.22 2.94
N PHE A 220 -9.25 6.36 1.95
CA PHE A 220 -8.75 6.60 0.60
C PHE A 220 -9.84 6.32 -0.43
N LEU A 221 -9.83 7.07 -1.53
CA LEU A 221 -10.67 6.85 -2.69
C LEU A 221 -10.10 5.70 -3.53
N TYR A 222 -10.88 5.26 -4.52
CA TYR A 222 -10.46 4.21 -5.43
C TYR A 222 -9.18 4.60 -6.19
N ASN A 223 -8.16 3.76 -6.11
CA ASN A 223 -6.81 3.96 -6.64
C ASN A 223 -6.02 5.17 -6.07
N MET A 224 -6.53 5.90 -5.07
CA MET A 224 -5.96 7.17 -4.61
C MET A 224 -4.47 7.07 -4.27
N VAL A 225 -4.05 6.11 -3.46
CA VAL A 225 -2.63 5.99 -3.06
C VAL A 225 -1.74 5.63 -4.26
N ARG A 226 -2.24 4.84 -5.20
CA ARG A 226 -1.50 4.49 -6.43
C ARG A 226 -1.36 5.69 -7.36
N ILE A 227 -2.37 6.55 -7.43
CA ILE A 227 -2.30 7.80 -8.22
C ILE A 227 -1.35 8.79 -7.54
N ILE A 228 -1.38 8.92 -6.21
CA ILE A 228 -0.40 9.69 -5.45
C ILE A 228 1.02 9.20 -5.77
N ALA A 229 1.27 7.90 -5.69
CA ALA A 229 2.57 7.32 -5.98
C ALA A 229 3.01 7.59 -7.43
N GLY A 230 2.11 7.42 -8.41
CA GLY A 230 2.40 7.72 -9.81
C GLY A 230 2.72 9.19 -10.06
N THR A 231 1.99 10.10 -9.41
CA THR A 231 2.24 11.54 -9.49
C THR A 231 3.60 11.90 -8.87
N LEU A 232 3.93 11.34 -7.71
CA LEU A 232 5.23 11.55 -7.07
C LEU A 232 6.39 11.01 -7.92
N ILE A 233 6.20 9.87 -8.62
CA ILE A 233 7.20 9.36 -9.57
C ILE A 233 7.41 10.35 -10.72
N GLU A 234 6.35 10.94 -11.28
CA GLU A 234 6.48 11.96 -12.32
C GLU A 234 7.13 13.24 -11.82
N VAL A 235 6.90 13.62 -10.57
CA VAL A 235 7.66 14.70 -9.93
C VAL A 235 9.15 14.35 -9.85
N GLY A 236 9.48 13.13 -9.40
CA GLY A 236 10.87 12.66 -9.36
C GLY A 236 11.56 12.61 -10.73
N GLN A 237 10.79 12.36 -11.79
CA GLN A 237 11.26 12.39 -13.18
C GLN A 237 11.35 13.81 -13.77
N GLY A 238 10.92 14.84 -13.02
CA GLY A 238 10.92 16.23 -13.48
C GLY A 238 9.81 16.59 -14.50
N LYS A 239 8.80 15.72 -14.66
CA LYS A 239 7.65 15.96 -15.55
C LYS A 239 6.61 16.89 -14.91
N ILE A 240 6.49 16.85 -13.59
CA ILE A 240 5.62 17.68 -12.77
C ILE A 240 6.52 18.38 -11.74
N LYS A 241 6.34 19.68 -11.55
CA LYS A 241 7.05 20.40 -10.49
C LYS A 241 6.35 20.19 -9.14
N PRO A 242 7.06 20.08 -8.03
CA PRO A 242 6.43 19.94 -6.69
C PRO A 242 5.36 20.99 -6.41
N GLU A 243 5.61 22.23 -6.85
CA GLU A 243 4.76 23.40 -6.63
C GLU A 243 3.44 23.34 -7.45
N GLU A 244 3.31 22.43 -8.41
CA GLU A 244 2.08 22.21 -9.20
C GLU A 244 1.07 21.31 -8.47
N ILE A 245 1.49 20.58 -7.41
CA ILE A 245 0.60 19.67 -6.67
C ILE A 245 -0.65 20.37 -6.11
N PRO A 246 -0.58 21.57 -5.51
CA PRO A 246 -1.79 22.28 -5.09
C PRO A 246 -2.77 22.53 -6.21
N ALA A 247 -2.29 22.97 -7.37
CA ALA A 247 -3.14 23.23 -8.56
C ALA A 247 -3.76 21.93 -9.09
N ILE A 248 -3.06 20.81 -9.03
CA ILE A 248 -3.60 19.48 -9.39
C ILE A 248 -4.73 19.07 -8.44
N ILE A 249 -4.58 19.32 -7.14
CA ILE A 249 -5.62 19.03 -6.14
C ILE A 249 -6.85 19.90 -6.40
N GLU A 250 -6.66 21.21 -6.57
CA GLU A 250 -7.74 22.19 -6.79
C GLU A 250 -8.49 21.99 -8.11
N ALA A 251 -7.82 21.45 -9.13
CA ALA A 251 -8.45 21.19 -10.44
C ALA A 251 -9.59 20.18 -10.36
N CYS A 252 -9.63 19.31 -9.36
CA CYS A 252 -10.63 18.23 -9.25
C CYS A 252 -10.77 17.40 -10.54
N ASP A 253 -9.68 17.26 -11.29
CA ASP A 253 -9.60 16.63 -12.61
C ASP A 253 -8.55 15.52 -12.61
N ARG A 254 -9.00 14.27 -12.88
CA ARG A 254 -8.13 13.08 -12.89
C ARG A 254 -6.99 13.17 -13.91
N GLU A 255 -7.21 13.86 -15.03
CA GLU A 255 -6.23 13.97 -16.10
C GLU A 255 -5.03 14.86 -15.73
N LYS A 256 -5.16 15.69 -14.71
CA LYS A 256 -4.08 16.54 -14.22
C LYS A 256 -3.10 15.81 -13.31
N ALA A 257 -3.54 14.74 -12.65
CA ALA A 257 -2.67 13.92 -11.81
C ALA A 257 -1.90 12.89 -12.65
N GLY A 258 -0.78 12.41 -12.12
CA GLY A 258 0.03 11.37 -12.75
C GLY A 258 -0.69 10.03 -12.93
N PRO A 259 -0.06 9.05 -13.58
CA PRO A 259 -0.66 7.76 -13.89
C PRO A 259 -0.96 6.95 -12.62
N THR A 260 -1.90 6.00 -12.71
CA THR A 260 -2.11 5.02 -11.64
C THR A 260 -0.95 4.05 -11.60
N ALA A 261 -0.12 4.12 -10.58
CA ALA A 261 1.01 3.23 -10.43
C ALA A 261 0.58 1.75 -10.26
N PRO A 262 1.38 0.76 -10.70
CA PRO A 262 1.03 -0.67 -10.65
C PRO A 262 0.65 -1.15 -9.24
N ALA A 263 -0.38 -2.00 -9.14
CA ALA A 263 -0.91 -2.49 -7.86
C ALA A 263 0.14 -3.22 -7.02
N LYS A 264 1.02 -3.98 -7.66
CA LYS A 264 2.06 -4.81 -7.02
C LYS A 264 3.05 -4.04 -6.13
N GLY A 265 3.16 -2.72 -6.28
CA GLY A 265 3.97 -1.89 -5.38
C GLY A 265 3.24 -1.49 -4.11
N LEU A 266 1.90 -1.64 -4.06
CA LEU A 266 1.08 -1.16 -2.95
C LEU A 266 0.81 -2.22 -1.90
N THR A 267 1.06 -1.88 -0.64
CA THR A 267 0.76 -2.71 0.53
C THR A 267 0.02 -1.91 1.59
N LEU A 268 -1.10 -2.41 2.08
CA LEU A 268 -1.75 -1.91 3.29
C LEU A 268 -0.95 -2.38 4.50
N ILE A 269 -0.25 -1.47 5.17
CA ILE A 269 0.59 -1.78 6.33
C ILE A 269 -0.25 -2.07 7.56
N GLY A 270 -1.30 -1.28 7.80
CA GLY A 270 -2.18 -1.54 8.93
C GLY A 270 -3.13 -0.42 9.28
N TYR A 271 -3.79 -0.64 10.41
CA TYR A 271 -4.78 0.25 11.01
C TYR A 271 -4.35 0.65 12.42
N ARG A 272 -4.47 1.93 12.72
CA ARG A 272 -4.47 2.43 14.09
C ARG A 272 -5.87 2.94 14.42
N MET A 273 -6.60 2.20 15.26
CA MET A 273 -7.87 2.63 15.84
C MET A 273 -7.58 3.69 16.91
N MET A 274 -8.39 4.75 16.94
CA MET A 274 -8.25 5.88 17.89
C MET A 274 -9.40 5.85 18.90
#